data_1da743c215191ef44350533a3a5f43fa
#
_entry.id   1da743c215191ef44350533a3a5f43fa
#
_cell.length_a   1.000
_cell.length_b   1.000
_cell.length_c   1.000
_cell.angle_alpha   90.00
_cell.angle_beta   90.00
_cell.angle_gamma   90.00
#
_symmetry.space_group_name_H-M   'P 1'
#
loop_
_entity.id
_entity.type
_entity.pdbx_description
1 polymer ?
#
loop_
_entity_poly.entity_id
_entity_poly.type
_entity_poly.pdbx_seq_one_letter_code
_entity_poly.pdbx_strand_id
1 'polypeptide(L)'
;GNPYLIDLDTLVEEGVLDKKDCEKVNWGKKPEEVDYEKIYKGRYPLLRKAYENSDISKNPDYQKFVAENSWWLSDYALFMAVKDRFEGVEWTKWAEDIRLRWNNAMDYYREELYFDIEFQQYMQFKFYEQWMKLKSYANSKGIQIIGDIPIYVAMDSADAWAHPELFQLDQDNVPLAVAGCPPDGFSATGQLWGNPLYRWDYHRNTGYQWWISRMSYCFRLYDVVRIDHFRGFDEYFSIPYGDKDARGGHWEKGPGIDLFRKIEQALGWKQVIAEDLGYMTDSVRHLVYESGFPGMKVLEFAFDSRDSGCASDYLPHNYPENCVAYTGTHDNETIVGWWNSITAAERKLARDYLCDHATPEEELYKCFISLIMRSAARVCVIPMQDYMGLDNRFRMNKPSTVGTNWKWRIKKRDLTKKLQKEIYDVTLRYGRKNWD
;
A
#
# COMPACT_ATOMS: atom_id res chain seq x y z
N GLY A 1 -0.48 -8.55 8.96
CA GLY A 1 -0.34 -9.03 7.57
C GLY A 1 -1.64 -9.57 7.00
N ASN A 2 -1.72 -9.65 5.68
CA ASN A 2 -2.93 -10.15 5.02
C ASN A 2 -2.93 -11.70 5.01
N PRO A 3 -3.90 -12.38 5.66
CA PRO A 3 -3.97 -13.83 5.71
C PRO A 3 -4.08 -14.51 4.33
N TYR A 4 -4.50 -13.78 3.30
CA TYR A 4 -4.53 -14.29 1.92
C TYR A 4 -3.14 -14.64 1.37
N LEU A 5 -2.08 -14.11 1.96
CA LEU A 5 -0.70 -14.34 1.54
C LEU A 5 0.02 -15.43 2.34
N ILE A 6 -0.65 -16.04 3.35
CA ILE A 6 -0.07 -17.18 4.06
C ILE A 6 0.04 -18.36 3.10
N ASP A 7 1.24 -18.91 2.93
CA ASP A 7 1.48 -20.05 2.07
C ASP A 7 0.97 -21.35 2.70
N LEU A 8 0.04 -22.01 2.02
CA LEU A 8 -0.57 -23.26 2.50
C LEU A 8 0.36 -24.47 2.34
N ASP A 9 1.23 -24.45 1.33
CA ASP A 9 2.20 -25.55 1.13
C ASP A 9 3.17 -25.62 2.32
N THR A 10 3.60 -24.47 2.84
CA THR A 10 4.40 -24.41 4.08
C THR A 10 3.65 -25.02 5.27
N LEU A 11 2.35 -24.77 5.42
CA LEU A 11 1.55 -25.37 6.51
C LEU A 11 1.38 -26.89 6.34
N VAL A 12 1.38 -27.37 5.10
CA VAL A 12 1.40 -28.83 4.80
C VAL A 12 2.77 -29.42 5.19
N GLU A 13 3.86 -28.75 4.88
CA GLU A 13 5.22 -29.18 5.25
C GLU A 13 5.41 -29.22 6.78
N GLU A 14 4.78 -28.30 7.50
CA GLU A 14 4.74 -28.27 8.96
C GLU A 14 3.87 -29.39 9.58
N GLY A 15 3.09 -30.09 8.75
CA GLY A 15 2.23 -31.18 9.20
C GLY A 15 0.92 -30.76 9.86
N VAL A 16 0.58 -29.45 9.85
CA VAL A 16 -0.66 -28.93 10.44
C VAL A 16 -1.83 -28.88 9.46
N LEU A 17 -1.56 -29.08 8.16
CA LEU A 17 -2.58 -29.11 7.10
C LEU A 17 -2.35 -30.30 6.17
N ASP A 18 -3.45 -30.93 5.70
CA ASP A 18 -3.37 -31.98 4.70
C ASP A 18 -3.42 -31.39 3.28
N LYS A 19 -2.49 -31.79 2.42
CA LYS A 19 -2.44 -31.37 1.01
C LYS A 19 -3.74 -31.67 0.26
N LYS A 20 -4.38 -32.81 0.57
CA LYS A 20 -5.66 -33.19 -0.04
C LYS A 20 -6.78 -32.21 0.27
N ASP A 21 -6.75 -31.55 1.41
CA ASP A 21 -7.77 -30.54 1.74
C ASP A 21 -7.56 -29.27 0.93
N CYS A 22 -6.31 -28.88 0.68
CA CYS A 22 -5.98 -27.76 -0.20
C CYS A 22 -6.40 -28.03 -1.66
N GLU A 23 -6.23 -29.28 -2.13
CA GLU A 23 -6.57 -29.71 -3.50
C GLU A 23 -8.09 -29.75 -3.76
N LYS A 24 -8.91 -29.96 -2.73
CA LYS A 24 -10.39 -29.95 -2.83
C LYS A 24 -10.97 -28.56 -3.04
N VAL A 25 -10.24 -27.51 -2.69
CA VAL A 25 -10.73 -26.13 -2.75
C VAL A 25 -10.75 -25.63 -4.19
N ASN A 26 -11.84 -24.99 -4.58
CA ASN A 26 -11.94 -24.32 -5.86
C ASN A 26 -11.29 -22.91 -5.79
N TRP A 27 -10.06 -22.79 -6.23
CA TRP A 27 -9.30 -21.53 -6.26
C TRP A 27 -9.62 -20.61 -7.44
N GLY A 28 -10.52 -21.02 -8.34
CA GLY A 28 -10.83 -20.30 -9.57
C GLY A 28 -10.35 -21.05 -10.81
N LYS A 29 -10.79 -20.58 -11.98
CA LYS A 29 -10.49 -21.24 -13.27
C LYS A 29 -9.33 -20.59 -14.01
N LYS A 30 -9.01 -19.33 -13.69
CA LYS A 30 -8.01 -18.53 -14.38
C LYS A 30 -6.78 -18.34 -13.49
N PRO A 31 -5.65 -18.97 -13.78
CA PRO A 31 -4.44 -18.85 -12.97
C PRO A 31 -3.80 -17.46 -13.05
N GLU A 32 -4.15 -16.65 -14.05
CA GLU A 32 -3.69 -15.27 -14.25
C GLU A 32 -4.52 -14.23 -13.49
N GLU A 33 -5.60 -14.64 -12.84
CA GLU A 33 -6.46 -13.74 -12.07
C GLU A 33 -6.71 -14.26 -10.66
N VAL A 34 -6.76 -13.35 -9.70
CA VAL A 34 -7.16 -13.65 -8.32
C VAL A 34 -8.68 -13.57 -8.22
N ASP A 35 -9.30 -14.61 -7.69
CA ASP A 35 -10.71 -14.66 -7.31
C ASP A 35 -10.82 -14.52 -5.79
N TYR A 36 -10.97 -13.27 -5.31
CA TYR A 36 -10.96 -12.98 -3.88
C TYR A 36 -12.10 -13.64 -3.10
N GLU A 37 -13.28 -13.82 -3.72
CA GLU A 37 -14.39 -14.52 -3.08
C GLU A 37 -14.03 -15.97 -2.78
N LYS A 38 -13.40 -16.66 -3.76
CA LYS A 38 -12.96 -18.04 -3.58
C LYS A 38 -11.79 -18.16 -2.61
N ILE A 39 -10.86 -17.20 -2.64
CA ILE A 39 -9.79 -17.17 -1.64
C ILE A 39 -10.38 -17.03 -0.25
N TYR A 40 -11.28 -16.08 -0.02
CA TYR A 40 -11.93 -15.91 1.27
C TYR A 40 -12.62 -17.20 1.73
N LYS A 41 -13.53 -17.73 0.91
CA LYS A 41 -14.31 -18.93 1.23
C LYS A 41 -13.46 -20.21 1.39
N GLY A 42 -12.35 -20.32 0.69
CA GLY A 42 -11.50 -21.51 0.71
C GLY A 42 -10.36 -21.43 1.72
N ARG A 43 -9.73 -20.29 1.89
CA ARG A 43 -8.50 -20.16 2.68
C ARG A 43 -8.77 -20.11 4.19
N TYR A 44 -9.76 -19.36 4.63
CA TYR A 44 -10.05 -19.23 6.05
C TYR A 44 -10.41 -20.57 6.73
N PRO A 45 -11.24 -21.47 6.15
CA PRO A 45 -11.46 -22.79 6.71
C PRO A 45 -10.18 -23.64 6.79
N LEU A 46 -9.29 -23.54 5.80
CA LEU A 46 -8.01 -24.25 5.83
C LEU A 46 -7.07 -23.71 6.92
N LEU A 47 -7.00 -22.38 7.06
CA LEU A 47 -6.22 -21.74 8.13
C LEU A 47 -6.76 -22.09 9.52
N ARG A 48 -8.10 -22.15 9.68
CA ARG A 48 -8.74 -22.60 10.92
C ARG A 48 -8.37 -24.06 11.23
N LYS A 49 -8.43 -24.93 10.24
CA LYS A 49 -8.03 -26.32 10.40
C LYS A 49 -6.54 -26.45 10.77
N ALA A 50 -5.68 -25.67 10.14
CA ALA A 50 -4.25 -25.65 10.48
C ALA A 50 -4.01 -25.18 11.91
N TYR A 51 -4.73 -24.16 12.35
CA TYR A 51 -4.72 -23.68 13.74
C TYR A 51 -5.15 -24.77 14.72
N GLU A 52 -6.28 -25.43 14.48
CA GLU A 52 -6.84 -26.48 15.33
C GLU A 52 -5.93 -27.72 15.44
N ASN A 53 -5.18 -28.01 14.38
CA ASN A 53 -4.20 -29.11 14.35
C ASN A 53 -2.85 -28.71 14.96
N SER A 54 -2.63 -27.43 15.22
CA SER A 54 -1.40 -26.93 15.83
C SER A 54 -1.52 -26.84 17.34
N ASP A 55 -0.49 -27.19 18.05
CA ASP A 55 -0.34 -26.88 19.49
C ASP A 55 0.26 -25.47 19.65
N ILE A 56 -0.32 -24.47 18.99
CA ILE A 56 0.32 -23.15 18.83
C ILE A 56 0.60 -22.47 20.16
N SER A 57 -0.27 -22.60 21.14
CA SER A 57 -0.08 -22.03 22.48
C SER A 57 1.19 -22.53 23.19
N LYS A 58 1.71 -23.70 22.81
CA LYS A 58 2.96 -24.27 23.34
C LYS A 58 4.20 -23.84 22.55
N ASN A 59 4.03 -23.19 21.39
CA ASN A 59 5.16 -22.76 20.54
C ASN A 59 5.84 -21.52 21.16
N PRO A 60 7.12 -21.58 21.53
CA PRO A 60 7.83 -20.46 22.17
C PRO A 60 7.99 -19.24 21.24
N ASP A 61 8.14 -19.45 19.93
CA ASP A 61 8.25 -18.34 18.97
C ASP A 61 6.93 -17.62 18.80
N TYR A 62 5.82 -18.36 18.85
CA TYR A 62 4.48 -17.75 18.87
C TYR A 62 4.26 -16.95 20.16
N GLN A 63 4.57 -17.51 21.32
CA GLN A 63 4.44 -16.82 22.61
C GLN A 63 5.25 -15.53 22.63
N LYS A 64 6.49 -15.59 22.13
CA LYS A 64 7.37 -14.43 21.98
C LYS A 64 6.77 -13.40 21.02
N PHE A 65 6.28 -13.84 19.86
CA PHE A 65 5.64 -12.95 18.89
C PHE A 65 4.44 -12.21 19.49
N VAL A 66 3.55 -12.92 20.18
CA VAL A 66 2.37 -12.34 20.84
C VAL A 66 2.79 -11.33 21.91
N ALA A 67 3.78 -11.66 22.75
CA ALA A 67 4.28 -10.76 23.78
C ALA A 67 4.91 -9.48 23.20
N GLU A 68 5.78 -9.61 22.20
CA GLU A 68 6.47 -8.47 21.56
C GLU A 68 5.54 -7.56 20.76
N ASN A 69 4.39 -8.08 20.30
CA ASN A 69 3.43 -7.36 19.47
C ASN A 69 2.11 -7.04 20.21
N SER A 70 2.03 -7.28 21.51
CA SER A 70 0.81 -7.10 22.32
C SER A 70 0.21 -5.69 22.20
N TRP A 71 1.04 -4.66 21.98
CA TRP A 71 0.66 -3.26 21.87
C TRP A 71 -0.31 -2.94 20.69
N TRP A 72 -0.35 -3.81 19.67
CA TRP A 72 -1.32 -3.71 18.57
C TRP A 72 -2.11 -5.00 18.38
N LEU A 73 -1.47 -6.16 18.57
CA LEU A 73 -2.02 -7.47 18.22
C LEU A 73 -3.20 -7.84 19.13
N SER A 74 -3.17 -7.42 20.40
CA SER A 74 -4.25 -7.70 21.35
C SER A 74 -5.57 -7.06 20.91
N ASP A 75 -5.54 -5.76 20.55
CA ASP A 75 -6.74 -5.07 20.08
C ASP A 75 -7.14 -5.51 18.68
N TYR A 76 -6.18 -5.74 17.79
CA TYR A 76 -6.46 -6.26 16.45
C TYR A 76 -7.16 -7.63 16.49
N ALA A 77 -6.63 -8.56 17.27
CA ALA A 77 -7.17 -9.92 17.33
C ALA A 77 -8.58 -9.93 17.94
N LEU A 78 -8.81 -9.15 18.99
CA LEU A 78 -10.15 -8.99 19.57
C LEU A 78 -11.10 -8.32 18.57
N PHE A 79 -10.69 -7.21 17.93
CA PHE A 79 -11.48 -6.53 16.90
C PHE A 79 -11.94 -7.49 15.80
N MET A 80 -11.02 -8.29 15.26
CA MET A 80 -11.34 -9.24 14.20
C MET A 80 -12.24 -10.38 14.67
N ALA A 81 -12.03 -10.90 15.90
CA ALA A 81 -12.89 -11.93 16.47
C ALA A 81 -14.32 -11.41 16.70
N VAL A 82 -14.46 -10.20 17.23
CA VAL A 82 -15.77 -9.54 17.40
C VAL A 82 -16.41 -9.25 16.04
N LYS A 83 -15.64 -8.79 15.06
CA LYS A 83 -16.12 -8.54 13.70
C LYS A 83 -16.65 -9.82 13.04
N ASP A 84 -15.96 -10.94 13.20
CA ASP A 84 -16.41 -12.26 12.71
C ASP A 84 -17.70 -12.68 13.42
N ARG A 85 -17.81 -12.46 14.74
CA ARG A 85 -19.01 -12.74 15.54
C ARG A 85 -20.21 -11.91 15.09
N PHE A 86 -20.01 -10.69 14.60
CA PHE A 86 -21.01 -9.81 14.01
C PHE A 86 -21.09 -9.93 12.48
N GLU A 87 -20.66 -11.06 11.90
CA GLU A 87 -20.78 -11.36 10.46
C GLU A 87 -20.16 -10.31 9.53
N GLY A 88 -19.07 -9.69 9.97
CA GLY A 88 -18.33 -8.68 9.21
C GLY A 88 -18.93 -7.27 9.24
N VAL A 89 -19.97 -7.03 10.02
CA VAL A 89 -20.55 -5.69 10.20
C VAL A 89 -19.49 -4.72 10.72
N GLU A 90 -19.48 -3.49 10.21
CA GLU A 90 -18.57 -2.44 10.65
C GLU A 90 -18.76 -2.13 12.16
N TRP A 91 -17.66 -1.85 12.86
CA TRP A 91 -17.68 -1.67 14.31
C TRP A 91 -18.56 -0.50 14.77
N THR A 92 -18.76 0.51 13.95
CA THR A 92 -19.66 1.65 14.22
C THR A 92 -21.12 1.24 14.41
N LYS A 93 -21.49 0.05 13.96
CA LYS A 93 -22.84 -0.53 14.08
C LYS A 93 -22.92 -1.66 15.11
N TRP A 94 -21.87 -1.95 15.86
CA TRP A 94 -21.90 -2.93 16.93
C TRP A 94 -22.76 -2.45 18.12
N ALA A 95 -23.09 -3.36 19.01
CA ALA A 95 -23.75 -3.00 20.27
C ALA A 95 -22.92 -1.95 21.02
N GLU A 96 -23.59 -1.00 21.68
CA GLU A 96 -22.96 0.19 22.24
C GLU A 96 -21.83 -0.14 23.23
N ASP A 97 -22.02 -1.15 24.06
CA ASP A 97 -21.08 -1.58 25.10
C ASP A 97 -19.71 -2.00 24.52
N ILE A 98 -19.71 -2.83 23.48
CA ILE A 98 -18.47 -3.27 22.81
C ILE A 98 -17.99 -2.21 21.79
N ARG A 99 -18.90 -1.45 21.17
CA ARG A 99 -18.55 -0.35 20.29
C ARG A 99 -17.76 0.73 21.03
N LEU A 100 -18.16 1.05 22.26
CA LEU A 100 -17.50 2.03 23.13
C LEU A 100 -16.47 1.38 24.09
N ARG A 101 -16.20 0.09 23.93
CA ARG A 101 -15.18 -0.64 24.69
C ARG A 101 -15.40 -0.60 26.21
N TRP A 102 -16.64 -0.75 26.70
CA TRP A 102 -16.90 -0.81 28.12
C TRP A 102 -16.20 -2.04 28.73
N ASN A 103 -15.62 -1.88 29.91
CA ASN A 103 -14.78 -2.91 30.52
C ASN A 103 -15.49 -4.28 30.61
N ASN A 104 -16.74 -4.29 31.06
CA ASN A 104 -17.54 -5.52 31.17
C ASN A 104 -17.75 -6.22 29.80
N ALA A 105 -17.99 -5.45 28.74
CA ALA A 105 -18.10 -5.99 27.39
C ALA A 105 -16.74 -6.51 26.87
N MET A 106 -15.66 -5.74 27.10
CA MET A 106 -14.30 -6.17 26.75
C MET A 106 -13.91 -7.49 27.42
N ASP A 107 -14.22 -7.64 28.72
CA ASP A 107 -13.92 -8.86 29.46
C ASP A 107 -14.78 -10.04 28.96
N TYR A 108 -16.08 -9.79 28.75
CA TYR A 108 -17.00 -10.79 28.19
C TYR A 108 -16.54 -11.32 26.84
N TYR A 109 -16.24 -10.44 25.88
CA TYR A 109 -15.83 -10.89 24.54
C TYR A 109 -14.43 -11.51 24.52
N ARG A 110 -13.52 -11.12 25.41
CA ARG A 110 -12.21 -11.79 25.55
C ARG A 110 -12.36 -13.24 26.05
N GLU A 111 -13.30 -13.49 26.95
CA GLU A 111 -13.58 -14.84 27.47
C GLU A 111 -14.35 -15.67 26.45
N GLU A 112 -15.45 -15.14 25.91
CA GLU A 112 -16.33 -15.82 24.94
C GLU A 112 -15.59 -16.18 23.64
N LEU A 113 -14.72 -15.30 23.15
CA LEU A 113 -14.03 -15.44 21.84
C LEU A 113 -12.56 -15.85 21.99
N TYR A 114 -12.17 -16.43 23.11
CA TYR A 114 -10.76 -16.76 23.40
C TYR A 114 -10.07 -17.50 22.23
N PHE A 115 -10.67 -18.56 21.71
CA PHE A 115 -10.11 -19.35 20.62
C PHE A 115 -10.13 -18.61 19.27
N ASP A 116 -11.08 -17.72 19.06
CA ASP A 116 -11.13 -16.89 17.84
C ASP A 116 -10.06 -15.80 17.87
N ILE A 117 -9.82 -15.22 19.04
CA ILE A 117 -8.72 -14.27 19.27
C ILE A 117 -7.36 -14.96 19.03
N GLU A 118 -7.16 -16.15 19.60
CA GLU A 118 -5.93 -16.94 19.39
C GLU A 118 -5.75 -17.31 17.90
N PHE A 119 -6.83 -17.64 17.20
CA PHE A 119 -6.79 -17.88 15.75
C PHE A 119 -6.36 -16.63 14.95
N GLN A 120 -6.86 -15.45 15.29
CA GLN A 120 -6.41 -14.21 14.64
C GLN A 120 -4.92 -13.94 14.93
N GLN A 121 -4.45 -14.18 16.15
CA GLN A 121 -3.03 -14.10 16.51
C GLN A 121 -2.19 -15.13 15.76
N TYR A 122 -2.67 -16.37 15.63
CA TYR A 122 -2.04 -17.44 14.85
C TYR A 122 -1.83 -17.04 13.40
N MET A 123 -2.84 -16.48 12.74
CA MET A 123 -2.72 -16.03 11.35
C MET A 123 -1.67 -14.91 11.21
N GLN A 124 -1.63 -13.94 12.13
CA GLN A 124 -0.62 -12.89 12.11
C GLN A 124 0.79 -13.43 12.35
N PHE A 125 0.93 -14.40 13.26
CA PHE A 125 2.20 -15.07 13.51
C PHE A 125 2.70 -15.83 12.26
N LYS A 126 1.85 -16.66 11.64
CA LYS A 126 2.20 -17.42 10.44
C LYS A 126 2.54 -16.52 9.25
N PHE A 127 1.79 -15.44 9.06
CA PHE A 127 2.15 -14.43 8.07
C PHE A 127 3.54 -13.85 8.35
N TYR A 128 3.79 -13.40 9.59
CA TYR A 128 5.05 -12.79 9.98
C TYR A 128 6.24 -13.75 9.80
N GLU A 129 6.11 -14.99 10.25
CA GLU A 129 7.13 -16.03 10.12
C GLU A 129 7.52 -16.26 8.64
N GLN A 130 6.53 -16.47 7.79
CA GLN A 130 6.74 -16.69 6.35
C GLN A 130 7.27 -15.43 5.64
N TRP A 131 6.76 -14.26 6.01
CA TRP A 131 7.21 -12.99 5.46
C TRP A 131 8.68 -12.73 5.79
N MET A 132 9.09 -12.94 7.04
CA MET A 132 10.48 -12.73 7.44
C MET A 132 11.45 -13.70 6.77
N LYS A 133 11.03 -14.94 6.54
CA LYS A 133 11.78 -15.91 5.70
C LYS A 133 11.97 -15.37 4.28
N LEU A 134 10.90 -14.91 3.64
CA LEU A 134 10.94 -14.36 2.28
C LEU A 134 11.81 -13.10 2.21
N LYS A 135 11.63 -12.16 3.16
CA LYS A 135 12.44 -10.94 3.24
C LYS A 135 13.93 -11.26 3.41
N SER A 136 14.26 -12.16 4.33
CA SER A 136 15.65 -12.59 4.55
C SER A 136 16.25 -13.21 3.30
N TYR A 137 15.49 -14.02 2.57
CA TYR A 137 15.94 -14.58 1.31
C TYR A 137 16.20 -13.49 0.25
N ALA A 138 15.26 -12.55 0.07
CA ALA A 138 15.43 -11.43 -0.85
C ALA A 138 16.69 -10.60 -0.50
N ASN A 139 16.84 -10.23 0.77
CA ASN A 139 17.98 -9.46 1.24
C ASN A 139 19.31 -10.23 1.05
N SER A 140 19.32 -11.57 1.23
CA SER A 140 20.51 -12.39 0.97
C SER A 140 20.93 -12.40 -0.51
N LYS A 141 20.04 -11.96 -1.41
CA LYS A 141 20.30 -11.76 -2.85
C LYS A 141 20.57 -10.31 -3.22
N GLY A 142 20.74 -9.43 -2.24
CA GLY A 142 20.92 -7.98 -2.47
C GLY A 142 19.64 -7.27 -2.91
N ILE A 143 18.47 -7.88 -2.73
CA ILE A 143 17.18 -7.30 -3.11
C ILE A 143 16.55 -6.65 -1.89
N GLN A 144 16.23 -5.36 -1.99
CA GLN A 144 15.46 -4.63 -0.99
C GLN A 144 13.96 -4.67 -1.33
N ILE A 145 13.13 -4.69 -0.30
CA ILE A 145 11.67 -4.66 -0.43
C ILE A 145 11.17 -3.26 -0.08
N ILE A 146 10.47 -2.64 -1.03
CA ILE A 146 9.77 -1.37 -0.81
C ILE A 146 8.32 -1.71 -0.42
N GLY A 147 7.94 -1.32 0.80
CA GLY A 147 6.56 -1.39 1.26
C GLY A 147 5.83 -0.09 1.01
N ASP A 148 4.51 -0.15 0.92
CA ASP A 148 3.64 0.99 0.71
C ASP A 148 2.62 1.09 1.84
N ILE A 149 2.48 2.29 2.44
CA ILE A 149 1.50 2.55 3.49
C ILE A 149 0.65 3.77 3.15
N PRO A 150 -0.68 3.69 3.30
CA PRO A 150 -1.51 4.88 3.17
C PRO A 150 -1.30 5.81 4.36
N ILE A 151 -1.43 7.13 4.14
CA ILE A 151 -1.42 8.09 5.25
C ILE A 151 -2.55 7.76 6.25
N TYR A 152 -3.75 7.52 5.75
CA TYR A 152 -4.93 7.26 6.59
C TYR A 152 -5.16 5.78 6.86
N VAL A 153 -5.87 5.50 7.95
CA VAL A 153 -6.46 4.20 8.24
C VAL A 153 -7.94 4.19 7.82
N ALA A 154 -8.51 3.00 7.64
CA ALA A 154 -9.95 2.89 7.44
C ALA A 154 -10.71 3.23 8.74
N MET A 155 -11.90 3.84 8.63
CA MET A 155 -12.78 4.01 9.79
C MET A 155 -13.14 2.65 10.41
N ASP A 156 -13.41 1.65 9.57
CA ASP A 156 -13.65 0.27 9.99
C ASP A 156 -12.33 -0.49 10.18
N SER A 157 -11.58 -0.10 11.21
CA SER A 157 -10.27 -0.66 11.58
C SER A 157 -10.12 -0.81 13.08
N ALA A 158 -9.21 -1.70 13.49
CA ALA A 158 -8.84 -1.88 14.89
C ALA A 158 -8.27 -0.59 15.50
N ASP A 159 -7.49 0.19 14.73
CA ASP A 159 -6.92 1.45 15.21
C ASP A 159 -8.00 2.48 15.56
N ALA A 160 -9.00 2.68 14.67
CA ALA A 160 -10.07 3.65 14.91
C ALA A 160 -10.99 3.21 16.07
N TRP A 161 -11.21 1.90 16.22
CA TRP A 161 -12.00 1.33 17.33
C TRP A 161 -11.26 1.36 18.66
N ALA A 162 -9.96 1.03 18.67
CA ALA A 162 -9.18 0.91 19.89
C ALA A 162 -8.68 2.25 20.41
N HIS A 163 -8.42 3.21 19.51
CA HIS A 163 -7.78 4.49 19.78
C HIS A 163 -8.52 5.66 19.14
N PRO A 164 -9.82 5.85 19.46
CA PRO A 164 -10.62 6.94 18.87
C PRO A 164 -10.05 8.34 19.17
N GLU A 165 -9.28 8.49 20.24
CA GLU A 165 -8.60 9.73 20.62
C GLU A 165 -7.57 10.22 19.59
N LEU A 166 -7.08 9.33 18.73
CA LEU A 166 -6.13 9.64 17.64
C LEU A 166 -6.79 10.38 16.47
N PHE A 167 -8.13 10.34 16.40
CA PHE A 167 -8.88 10.81 15.24
C PHE A 167 -9.86 11.92 15.61
N GLN A 168 -10.30 12.69 14.62
CA GLN A 168 -11.31 13.73 14.77
C GLN A 168 -12.72 13.12 14.83
N LEU A 169 -13.01 12.46 15.96
CA LEU A 169 -14.30 11.86 16.25
C LEU A 169 -14.99 12.62 17.37
N ASP A 170 -16.33 12.57 17.42
CA ASP A 170 -17.13 13.07 18.52
C ASP A 170 -17.17 12.07 19.71
N GLN A 171 -17.99 12.37 20.70
CA GLN A 171 -18.14 11.53 21.90
C GLN A 171 -18.76 10.15 21.63
N ASP A 172 -19.48 10.00 20.52
CA ASP A 172 -20.11 8.75 20.09
C ASP A 172 -19.24 8.00 19.06
N ASN A 173 -18.00 8.46 18.87
CA ASN A 173 -17.02 7.97 17.89
C ASN A 173 -17.50 8.11 16.44
N VAL A 174 -18.32 9.13 16.15
CA VAL A 174 -18.71 9.50 14.77
C VAL A 174 -17.70 10.51 14.23
N PRO A 175 -17.22 10.37 12.98
CA PRO A 175 -16.30 11.35 12.39
C PRO A 175 -16.90 12.75 12.34
N LEU A 176 -16.13 13.76 12.72
CA LEU A 176 -16.48 15.18 12.51
C LEU A 176 -16.28 15.57 11.06
N ALA A 177 -15.20 15.07 10.46
CA ALA A 177 -14.85 15.23 9.06
C ALA A 177 -14.07 14.01 8.60
N VAL A 178 -13.96 13.86 7.27
CA VAL A 178 -13.26 12.74 6.63
C VAL A 178 -12.29 13.23 5.56
N ALA A 179 -11.33 12.37 5.24
CA ALA A 179 -10.31 12.65 4.23
C ALA A 179 -10.85 12.57 2.80
N GLY A 180 -10.21 13.30 1.92
CA GLY A 180 -10.43 13.26 0.49
C GLY A 180 -9.48 14.19 -0.27
N CYS A 181 -9.86 14.49 -1.52
CA CYS A 181 -9.18 15.47 -2.36
C CYS A 181 -10.19 16.46 -2.95
N PRO A 182 -9.80 17.72 -3.16
CA PRO A 182 -10.67 18.72 -3.77
C PRO A 182 -11.02 18.37 -5.22
N PRO A 183 -12.06 19.00 -5.79
CA PRO A 183 -12.29 19.00 -7.22
C PRO A 183 -11.06 19.45 -8.01
N ASP A 184 -10.76 18.75 -9.10
CA ASP A 184 -9.64 19.02 -9.99
C ASP A 184 -10.01 18.75 -11.47
N GLY A 185 -9.02 18.79 -12.35
CA GLY A 185 -9.21 18.51 -13.78
C GLY A 185 -9.62 17.07 -14.11
N PHE A 186 -9.50 16.14 -13.17
CA PHE A 186 -9.83 14.72 -13.31
C PHE A 186 -11.18 14.39 -12.67
N SER A 187 -11.58 15.12 -11.60
CA SER A 187 -12.81 14.90 -10.87
C SER A 187 -13.47 16.23 -10.51
N ALA A 188 -14.58 16.56 -11.19
CA ALA A 188 -15.35 17.78 -10.94
C ALA A 188 -15.98 17.86 -9.53
N THR A 189 -16.12 16.74 -8.84
CA THR A 189 -16.66 16.62 -7.48
C THR A 189 -15.59 16.33 -6.44
N GLY A 190 -14.32 16.20 -6.86
CA GLY A 190 -13.23 15.74 -6.02
C GLY A 190 -13.34 14.25 -5.67
N GLN A 191 -12.60 13.82 -4.66
CA GLN A 191 -12.62 12.45 -4.16
C GLN A 191 -12.97 12.46 -2.67
N LEU A 192 -14.01 11.75 -2.30
CA LEU A 192 -14.39 11.52 -0.91
C LEU A 192 -13.90 10.11 -0.51
N TRP A 193 -12.83 10.04 0.29
CA TRP A 193 -12.23 8.75 0.70
C TRP A 193 -12.91 8.15 1.92
N GLY A 194 -13.45 8.99 2.81
CA GLY A 194 -14.19 8.55 3.99
C GLY A 194 -13.32 8.08 5.16
N ASN A 195 -12.00 8.18 5.07
CA ASN A 195 -11.10 7.86 6.16
C ASN A 195 -11.20 8.90 7.27
N PRO A 196 -11.09 8.52 8.57
CA PRO A 196 -11.06 9.47 9.66
C PRO A 196 -9.81 10.34 9.60
N LEU A 197 -9.93 11.60 9.91
CA LEU A 197 -8.83 12.55 10.00
C LEU A 197 -8.13 12.42 11.34
N TYR A 198 -6.81 12.61 11.36
CA TYR A 198 -6.02 12.59 12.59
C TYR A 198 -6.25 13.84 13.43
N ARG A 199 -6.29 13.68 14.75
CA ARG A 199 -6.25 14.76 15.74
C ARG A 199 -4.78 15.14 16.00
N TRP A 200 -4.21 15.95 15.12
CA TRP A 200 -2.78 16.26 15.13
C TRP A 200 -2.26 16.95 16.38
N ASP A 201 -3.10 17.71 17.10
CA ASP A 201 -2.78 18.28 18.41
C ASP A 201 -2.58 17.19 19.47
N TYR A 202 -3.44 16.18 19.50
CA TYR A 202 -3.28 15.02 20.38
C TYR A 202 -2.01 14.23 20.03
N HIS A 203 -1.77 13.95 18.76
CA HIS A 203 -0.53 13.28 18.33
C HIS A 203 0.72 14.05 18.74
N ARG A 204 0.74 15.37 18.58
CA ARG A 204 1.86 16.22 19.01
C ARG A 204 2.06 16.16 20.52
N ASN A 205 0.99 16.27 21.29
CA ASN A 205 1.03 16.25 22.76
C ASN A 205 1.48 14.89 23.31
N THR A 206 1.25 13.81 22.60
CA THR A 206 1.71 12.44 22.94
C THR A 206 3.05 12.10 22.27
N GLY A 207 3.76 13.07 21.70
CA GLY A 207 5.06 12.90 21.07
C GLY A 207 5.01 12.03 19.80
N TYR A 208 3.86 11.98 19.13
CA TYR A 208 3.61 11.17 17.92
C TYR A 208 3.83 9.66 18.12
N GLN A 209 3.63 9.17 19.34
CA GLN A 209 3.96 7.79 19.71
C GLN A 209 3.32 6.75 18.80
N TRP A 210 2.05 6.93 18.40
CA TRP A 210 1.37 6.01 17.49
C TRP A 210 2.05 5.95 16.11
N TRP A 211 2.42 7.12 15.54
CA TRP A 211 3.14 7.18 14.27
C TRP A 211 4.53 6.57 14.34
N ILE A 212 5.26 6.81 15.44
CA ILE A 212 6.58 6.20 15.68
C ILE A 212 6.43 4.66 15.73
N SER A 213 5.42 4.14 16.43
CA SER A 213 5.15 2.71 16.53
C SER A 213 4.78 2.11 15.16
N ARG A 214 3.89 2.79 14.41
CA ARG A 214 3.51 2.38 13.04
C ARG A 214 4.71 2.32 12.12
N MET A 215 5.52 3.36 12.07
CA MET A 215 6.72 3.40 11.22
C MET A 215 7.78 2.39 11.65
N SER A 216 7.99 2.23 12.95
CA SER A 216 8.90 1.21 13.48
C SER A 216 8.52 -0.19 13.00
N TYR A 217 7.24 -0.52 13.04
CA TYR A 217 6.76 -1.83 12.57
C TYR A 217 6.89 -1.97 11.04
N CYS A 218 6.60 -0.92 10.28
CA CYS A 218 6.81 -0.92 8.82
C CYS A 218 8.27 -1.18 8.45
N PHE A 219 9.24 -0.58 9.15
CA PHE A 219 10.67 -0.83 8.91
C PHE A 219 11.16 -2.21 9.34
N ARG A 220 10.42 -2.93 10.19
CA ARG A 220 10.67 -4.37 10.42
C ARG A 220 10.23 -5.21 9.20
N LEU A 221 9.11 -4.84 8.58
CA LEU A 221 8.55 -5.58 7.45
C LEU A 221 9.24 -5.24 6.12
N TYR A 222 9.68 -4.00 5.94
CA TYR A 222 10.20 -3.48 4.67
C TYR A 222 11.59 -2.87 4.86
N ASP A 223 12.35 -2.79 3.79
CA ASP A 223 13.66 -2.12 3.78
C ASP A 223 13.50 -0.63 3.50
N VAL A 224 12.52 -0.28 2.67
CA VAL A 224 12.13 1.10 2.31
C VAL A 224 10.61 1.22 2.47
N VAL A 225 10.12 2.35 2.94
CA VAL A 225 8.69 2.62 3.08
C VAL A 225 8.27 3.78 2.19
N ARG A 226 7.38 3.53 1.22
CA ARG A 226 6.66 4.59 0.51
C ARG A 226 5.48 5.01 1.36
N ILE A 227 5.35 6.31 1.59
CA ILE A 227 4.17 6.87 2.26
C ILE A 227 3.29 7.52 1.21
N ASP A 228 2.11 6.93 1.04
CA ASP A 228 1.09 7.41 0.11
C ASP A 228 0.46 8.70 0.61
N HIS A 229 0.14 9.61 -0.32
CA HIS A 229 -0.43 10.94 -0.06
C HIS A 229 0.38 11.78 0.94
N PHE A 230 1.70 11.87 0.75
CA PHE A 230 2.64 12.55 1.64
C PHE A 230 2.28 14.03 1.86
N ARG A 231 1.68 14.70 0.87
CA ARG A 231 1.22 16.09 1.02
C ARG A 231 0.28 16.30 2.19
N GLY A 232 -0.48 15.27 2.61
CA GLY A 232 -1.41 15.34 3.73
C GLY A 232 -0.74 15.63 5.08
N PHE A 233 0.58 15.53 5.17
CA PHE A 233 1.33 15.98 6.35
C PHE A 233 1.62 17.48 6.35
N ASP A 234 1.60 18.15 5.21
CA ASP A 234 1.65 19.60 5.13
C ASP A 234 0.25 20.21 5.27
N GLU A 235 -0.62 19.85 4.34
CA GLU A 235 -2.04 20.22 4.34
C GLU A 235 -2.88 19.03 3.91
N TYR A 236 -3.92 18.74 4.68
CA TYR A 236 -4.89 17.69 4.35
C TYR A 236 -6.26 18.30 4.04
N PHE A 237 -7.00 17.62 3.16
CA PHE A 237 -8.32 18.09 2.76
C PHE A 237 -9.38 17.47 3.66
N SER A 238 -10.09 18.33 4.39
CA SER A 238 -11.11 18.00 5.39
C SER A 238 -12.49 18.20 4.78
N ILE A 239 -13.27 17.13 4.72
CA ILE A 239 -14.63 17.14 4.18
C ILE A 239 -15.60 16.87 5.32
N PRO A 240 -16.62 17.74 5.57
CA PRO A 240 -17.60 17.50 6.62
C PRO A 240 -18.23 16.12 6.51
N TYR A 241 -18.31 15.40 7.63
CA TYR A 241 -18.91 14.07 7.63
C TYR A 241 -20.39 14.13 7.23
N GLY A 242 -20.80 13.25 6.31
CA GLY A 242 -22.15 13.23 5.76
C GLY A 242 -22.32 13.95 4.42
N ASP A 243 -21.29 14.70 3.97
CA ASP A 243 -21.28 15.27 2.63
C ASP A 243 -21.25 14.16 1.57
N LYS A 244 -21.89 14.44 0.43
CA LYS A 244 -22.01 13.47 -0.67
C LYS A 244 -20.80 13.42 -1.58
N ASP A 245 -20.00 14.49 -1.57
CA ASP A 245 -18.78 14.65 -2.38
C ASP A 245 -17.81 15.65 -1.71
N ALA A 246 -16.70 15.91 -2.35
CA ALA A 246 -15.62 16.69 -1.75
C ALA A 246 -15.76 18.22 -1.93
N ARG A 247 -16.84 18.73 -2.55
CA ARG A 247 -16.97 20.16 -2.85
C ARG A 247 -17.13 21.05 -1.61
N GLY A 248 -17.65 20.50 -0.50
CA GLY A 248 -17.80 21.20 0.79
C GLY A 248 -16.53 21.22 1.64
N GLY A 249 -15.46 20.57 1.19
CA GLY A 249 -14.23 20.45 1.95
C GLY A 249 -13.35 21.69 1.91
N HIS A 250 -12.36 21.71 2.81
CA HIS A 250 -11.35 22.76 2.90
C HIS A 250 -10.01 22.20 3.36
N TRP A 251 -8.94 22.98 3.14
CA TRP A 251 -7.59 22.61 3.56
C TRP A 251 -7.34 22.94 5.01
N GLU A 252 -6.71 22.01 5.74
CA GLU A 252 -6.25 22.17 7.11
C GLU A 252 -4.77 21.83 7.22
N LYS A 253 -4.07 22.45 8.19
CA LYS A 253 -2.63 22.22 8.39
C LYS A 253 -2.36 20.89 9.07
N GLY A 254 -1.44 20.13 8.47
CA GLY A 254 -0.90 18.91 9.03
C GLY A 254 0.23 19.15 10.05
N PRO A 255 0.90 18.09 10.51
CA PRO A 255 1.99 18.16 11.49
C PRO A 255 3.30 18.70 10.90
N GLY A 256 3.42 18.73 9.57
CA GLY A 256 4.63 19.18 8.88
C GLY A 256 5.86 18.32 9.22
N ILE A 257 7.02 18.95 9.18
CA ILE A 257 8.31 18.31 9.43
C ILE A 257 8.49 17.81 10.87
N ASP A 258 7.73 18.36 11.82
CA ASP A 258 7.84 18.01 13.24
C ASP A 258 7.63 16.52 13.49
N LEU A 259 6.65 15.91 12.81
CA LEU A 259 6.42 14.47 12.84
C LEU A 259 7.66 13.68 12.42
N PHE A 260 8.25 14.02 11.27
CA PHE A 260 9.38 13.26 10.71
C PHE A 260 10.64 13.42 11.52
N ARG A 261 10.88 14.63 12.11
CA ARG A 261 11.97 14.84 13.07
C ARG A 261 11.80 13.97 14.32
N LYS A 262 10.58 13.79 14.81
CA LYS A 262 10.30 12.91 15.96
C LYS A 262 10.49 11.43 15.61
N ILE A 263 10.08 11.01 14.42
CA ILE A 263 10.31 9.64 13.94
C ILE A 263 11.82 9.39 13.80
N GLU A 264 12.58 10.31 13.20
CA GLU A 264 14.03 10.18 13.05
C GLU A 264 14.75 10.18 14.41
N GLN A 265 14.33 11.05 15.34
CA GLN A 265 14.87 11.08 16.70
C GLN A 265 14.67 9.72 17.43
N ALA A 266 13.52 9.08 17.22
CA ALA A 266 13.18 7.82 17.89
C ALA A 266 13.79 6.58 17.21
N LEU A 267 13.85 6.54 15.88
CA LEU A 267 14.20 5.36 15.10
C LEU A 267 15.51 5.46 14.34
N GLY A 268 16.18 6.61 14.39
CA GLY A 268 17.29 6.93 13.50
C GLY A 268 16.83 7.18 12.06
N TRP A 269 17.76 7.56 11.19
CA TRP A 269 17.47 7.77 9.78
C TRP A 269 16.96 6.47 9.13
N LYS A 270 15.92 6.59 8.31
CA LYS A 270 15.27 5.48 7.61
C LYS A 270 14.97 5.86 6.16
N GLN A 271 14.97 4.87 5.29
CA GLN A 271 14.64 5.07 3.88
C GLN A 271 13.11 5.19 3.71
N VAL A 272 12.68 6.39 3.35
CA VAL A 272 11.26 6.70 3.06
C VAL A 272 11.18 7.28 1.66
N ILE A 273 10.14 6.94 0.92
CA ILE A 273 9.75 7.58 -0.35
C ILE A 273 8.49 8.39 -0.08
N ALA A 274 8.53 9.69 -0.40
CA ALA A 274 7.37 10.55 -0.30
C ALA A 274 6.56 10.50 -1.60
N GLU A 275 5.29 10.06 -1.52
CA GLU A 275 4.40 10.20 -2.68
C GLU A 275 3.92 11.66 -2.73
N ASP A 276 4.53 12.42 -3.64
CA ASP A 276 4.33 13.85 -3.88
C ASP A 276 3.70 14.12 -5.25
N LEU A 277 2.78 13.26 -5.68
CA LEU A 277 2.08 13.39 -6.95
C LEU A 277 0.89 14.35 -6.86
N GLY A 278 0.45 14.87 -8.01
CA GLY A 278 -0.70 15.77 -8.12
C GLY A 278 -0.35 17.24 -7.93
N TYR A 279 -1.28 18.02 -7.40
CA TYR A 279 -1.10 19.48 -7.24
C TYR A 279 -0.14 19.79 -6.09
N MET A 280 1.02 20.35 -6.42
CA MET A 280 2.09 20.66 -5.48
C MET A 280 2.16 22.14 -5.19
N THR A 281 1.91 22.51 -3.91
CA THR A 281 2.19 23.86 -3.41
C THR A 281 3.66 24.02 -3.03
N ASP A 282 4.12 25.25 -2.92
CA ASP A 282 5.51 25.53 -2.47
C ASP A 282 5.78 24.97 -1.06
N SER A 283 4.76 24.97 -0.17
CA SER A 283 4.89 24.40 1.18
C SER A 283 5.08 22.89 1.16
N VAL A 284 4.37 22.19 0.30
CA VAL A 284 4.54 20.71 0.12
C VAL A 284 5.92 20.40 -0.45
N ARG A 285 6.37 21.16 -1.49
CA ARG A 285 7.74 21.02 -2.03
C ARG A 285 8.80 21.27 -0.96
N HIS A 286 8.59 22.27 -0.11
CA HIS A 286 9.48 22.58 1.00
C HIS A 286 9.51 21.44 2.02
N LEU A 287 8.36 20.85 2.39
CA LEU A 287 8.29 19.73 3.32
C LEU A 287 9.06 18.51 2.76
N VAL A 288 8.88 18.16 1.49
CA VAL A 288 9.62 17.06 0.84
C VAL A 288 11.12 17.34 0.85
N TYR A 289 11.52 18.56 0.49
CA TYR A 289 12.93 18.98 0.52
C TYR A 289 13.52 18.90 1.94
N GLU A 290 12.84 19.45 2.94
CA GLU A 290 13.30 19.49 4.32
C GLU A 290 13.37 18.10 4.98
N SER A 291 12.49 17.18 4.57
CA SER A 291 12.53 15.78 5.03
C SER A 291 13.73 15.01 4.48
N GLY A 292 14.32 15.45 3.37
CA GLY A 292 15.37 14.74 2.65
C GLY A 292 14.88 13.48 1.91
N PHE A 293 13.58 13.21 1.93
CA PHE A 293 13.00 12.03 1.27
C PHE A 293 12.95 12.23 -0.24
N PRO A 294 13.26 11.17 -1.05
CA PRO A 294 13.00 11.22 -2.47
C PRO A 294 11.49 11.33 -2.75
N GLY A 295 11.12 12.28 -3.59
CA GLY A 295 9.81 12.34 -4.20
C GLY A 295 9.67 11.39 -5.38
N MET A 296 8.50 11.35 -6.00
CA MET A 296 8.19 10.46 -7.12
C MET A 296 8.08 11.21 -8.43
N LYS A 297 8.50 10.57 -9.52
CA LYS A 297 8.36 11.05 -10.89
C LYS A 297 7.72 9.97 -11.76
N VAL A 298 6.56 10.28 -12.33
CA VAL A 298 5.77 9.35 -13.15
C VAL A 298 5.78 9.82 -14.60
N LEU A 299 6.32 8.99 -15.50
CA LEU A 299 6.49 9.35 -16.91
C LEU A 299 5.16 9.63 -17.63
N GLU A 300 4.10 8.89 -17.30
CA GLU A 300 2.78 9.09 -17.92
C GLU A 300 2.23 10.51 -17.74
N PHE A 301 2.70 11.26 -16.76
CA PHE A 301 2.29 12.66 -16.55
C PHE A 301 3.09 13.68 -17.38
N ALA A 302 4.16 13.22 -18.05
CA ALA A 302 5.09 14.12 -18.76
C ALA A 302 4.53 14.73 -20.05
N PHE A 303 3.50 14.14 -20.64
CA PHE A 303 3.04 14.47 -21.98
C PHE A 303 1.57 14.91 -22.03
N ASP A 304 1.02 15.36 -20.90
CA ASP A 304 -0.36 15.88 -20.85
C ASP A 304 -0.43 17.25 -21.55
N SER A 305 -1.08 17.28 -22.70
CA SER A 305 -1.21 18.49 -23.53
C SER A 305 -2.13 19.56 -22.93
N ARG A 306 -2.89 19.21 -21.87
CA ARG A 306 -3.79 20.14 -21.15
C ARG A 306 -3.04 20.94 -20.09
N ASP A 307 -1.86 20.48 -19.70
CA ASP A 307 -1.07 21.07 -18.64
C ASP A 307 -0.17 22.19 -19.18
N SER A 308 -0.44 23.41 -18.77
CA SER A 308 0.28 24.60 -19.21
C SER A 308 1.65 24.84 -18.53
N GLY A 309 2.15 23.90 -17.71
CA GLY A 309 3.43 24.12 -17.06
C GLY A 309 3.95 23.03 -16.12
N CYS A 310 3.10 22.23 -15.52
CA CYS A 310 3.53 21.22 -14.53
C CYS A 310 4.01 19.92 -15.17
N ALA A 311 3.59 19.59 -16.38
CA ALA A 311 4.11 18.45 -17.14
C ALA A 311 5.64 18.47 -17.26
N SER A 312 6.26 19.66 -17.26
CA SER A 312 7.71 19.81 -17.27
C SER A 312 8.41 19.17 -16.09
N ASP A 313 7.78 19.10 -14.91
CA ASP A 313 8.33 18.46 -13.71
C ASP A 313 8.46 16.94 -13.86
N TYR A 314 7.69 16.35 -14.78
CA TYR A 314 7.71 14.92 -15.07
C TYR A 314 8.53 14.56 -16.31
N LEU A 315 9.07 15.53 -17.01
CA LEU A 315 9.99 15.27 -18.13
C LEU A 315 11.34 14.76 -17.59
N PRO A 316 11.84 13.60 -18.05
CA PRO A 316 13.01 12.94 -17.46
C PRO A 316 14.31 13.76 -17.41
N HIS A 317 14.47 14.75 -18.28
CA HIS A 317 15.65 15.64 -18.24
C HIS A 317 15.61 16.64 -17.06
N ASN A 318 14.44 16.83 -16.42
CA ASN A 318 14.26 17.70 -15.25
C ASN A 318 14.25 16.92 -13.92
N TYR A 319 14.44 15.60 -13.94
CA TYR A 319 14.44 14.82 -12.69
C TYR A 319 15.63 15.18 -11.81
N PRO A 320 15.40 15.49 -10.52
CA PRO A 320 16.50 15.58 -9.57
C PRO A 320 17.09 14.18 -9.31
N GLU A 321 18.35 14.13 -8.86
CA GLU A 321 18.96 12.85 -8.49
C GLU A 321 18.19 12.17 -7.35
N ASN A 322 17.79 12.94 -6.33
CA ASN A 322 17.04 12.43 -5.18
C ASN A 322 15.55 12.27 -5.50
N CYS A 323 15.23 11.37 -6.43
CA CYS A 323 13.85 10.97 -6.71
C CYS A 323 13.76 9.49 -7.10
N VAL A 324 12.54 8.97 -7.10
CA VAL A 324 12.19 7.65 -7.62
C VAL A 324 11.36 7.84 -8.89
N ALA A 325 11.87 7.35 -10.02
CA ALA A 325 11.20 7.46 -11.30
C ALA A 325 10.44 6.18 -11.63
N TYR A 326 9.24 6.36 -12.19
CA TYR A 326 8.35 5.28 -12.62
C TYR A 326 7.93 5.50 -14.07
N THR A 327 7.71 4.43 -14.83
CA THR A 327 6.90 4.52 -16.06
C THR A 327 5.47 4.87 -15.72
N GLY A 328 4.87 4.11 -14.83
CA GLY A 328 3.60 4.31 -14.13
C GLY A 328 3.65 3.57 -12.79
N THR A 329 2.79 3.93 -11.84
CA THR A 329 2.62 3.24 -10.56
C THR A 329 1.55 2.16 -10.69
N HIS A 330 1.22 1.47 -9.58
CA HIS A 330 0.08 0.55 -9.55
C HIS A 330 -1.27 1.24 -9.79
N ASP A 331 -1.38 2.55 -9.58
CA ASP A 331 -2.58 3.35 -9.80
C ASP A 331 -2.71 3.89 -11.23
N ASN A 332 -1.63 3.87 -11.98
CA ASN A 332 -1.59 4.31 -13.36
C ASN A 332 -2.03 3.22 -14.34
N GLU A 333 -2.09 3.55 -15.59
CA GLU A 333 -2.24 2.60 -16.68
C GLU A 333 -0.94 1.78 -16.84
N THR A 334 -0.95 0.73 -17.63
CA THR A 334 0.32 0.20 -18.15
C THR A 334 0.83 1.15 -19.22
N ILE A 335 2.13 1.19 -19.47
CA ILE A 335 2.70 2.11 -20.49
C ILE A 335 2.12 1.89 -21.89
N VAL A 336 1.78 0.65 -22.25
CA VAL A 336 1.07 0.32 -23.50
C VAL A 336 -0.37 0.80 -23.46
N GLY A 337 -1.05 0.61 -22.32
CA GLY A 337 -2.42 1.11 -22.12
C GLY A 337 -2.50 2.62 -22.19
N TRP A 338 -1.59 3.31 -21.50
CA TRP A 338 -1.44 4.75 -21.55
C TRP A 338 -1.20 5.26 -22.98
N TRP A 339 -0.23 4.66 -23.72
CA TRP A 339 0.01 5.01 -25.12
C TRP A 339 -1.26 4.92 -25.99
N ASN A 340 -2.07 3.90 -25.76
CA ASN A 340 -3.32 3.70 -26.48
C ASN A 340 -4.43 4.68 -26.09
N SER A 341 -4.38 5.25 -24.87
CA SER A 341 -5.42 6.15 -24.34
C SER A 341 -5.17 7.63 -24.62
N ILE A 342 -3.93 8.05 -24.80
CA ILE A 342 -3.56 9.45 -25.04
C ILE A 342 -3.94 9.94 -26.44
N THR A 343 -4.08 11.25 -26.58
CA THR A 343 -4.45 11.91 -27.83
C THR A 343 -3.35 11.83 -28.89
N ALA A 344 -3.70 12.06 -30.16
CA ALA A 344 -2.72 12.12 -31.24
C ALA A 344 -1.67 13.24 -31.04
N ALA A 345 -2.06 14.35 -30.41
CA ALA A 345 -1.16 15.45 -30.10
C ALA A 345 -0.11 15.03 -29.05
N GLU A 346 -0.56 14.32 -28.00
CA GLU A 346 0.33 13.80 -26.96
C GLU A 346 1.24 12.70 -27.46
N ARG A 347 0.74 11.80 -28.34
CA ARG A 347 1.59 10.81 -29.02
C ARG A 347 2.68 11.48 -29.87
N LYS A 348 2.31 12.53 -30.59
CA LYS A 348 3.29 13.31 -31.38
C LYS A 348 4.33 13.94 -30.46
N LEU A 349 3.91 14.59 -29.37
CA LEU A 349 4.81 15.21 -28.40
C LEU A 349 5.78 14.18 -27.80
N ALA A 350 5.28 13.01 -27.40
CA ALA A 350 6.09 11.94 -26.84
C ALA A 350 7.11 11.38 -27.87
N ARG A 351 6.69 11.20 -29.14
CA ARG A 351 7.59 10.79 -30.24
C ARG A 351 8.67 11.84 -30.53
N ASP A 352 8.28 13.11 -30.61
CA ASP A 352 9.22 14.23 -30.82
C ASP A 352 10.24 14.29 -29.66
N TYR A 353 9.78 14.11 -28.43
CA TYR A 353 10.66 14.09 -27.24
C TYR A 353 11.63 12.89 -27.22
N LEU A 354 11.17 11.71 -27.66
CA LEU A 354 12.02 10.54 -27.83
C LEU A 354 13.02 10.68 -28.98
N CYS A 355 12.79 11.61 -29.91
CA CYS A 355 13.46 11.69 -31.23
C CYS A 355 13.34 10.35 -32.00
N ASP A 356 12.22 9.67 -31.87
CA ASP A 356 11.98 8.35 -32.46
C ASP A 356 10.60 8.25 -33.11
N HIS A 357 10.59 8.31 -34.44
CA HIS A 357 9.40 8.17 -35.27
C HIS A 357 9.36 6.82 -36.00
N ALA A 358 10.42 6.02 -35.87
CA ALA A 358 10.61 4.79 -36.65
C ALA A 358 10.22 3.53 -35.87
N THR A 359 10.38 3.51 -34.54
CA THR A 359 10.04 2.35 -33.73
C THR A 359 8.55 2.01 -33.84
N PRO A 360 8.18 0.75 -34.19
CA PRO A 360 6.80 0.30 -34.22
C PRO A 360 6.09 0.51 -32.87
N GLU A 361 4.77 0.77 -32.89
CA GLU A 361 4.02 1.08 -31.65
C GLU A 361 4.05 -0.08 -30.65
N GLU A 362 4.04 -1.32 -31.11
CA GLU A 362 4.13 -2.52 -30.28
C GLU A 362 5.48 -2.68 -29.55
N GLU A 363 6.52 -1.97 -29.98
CA GLU A 363 7.86 -1.99 -29.37
C GLU A 363 8.17 -0.69 -28.59
N LEU A 364 7.32 0.33 -28.70
CA LEU A 364 7.58 1.68 -28.19
C LEU A 364 7.71 1.71 -26.65
N TYR A 365 7.03 0.80 -25.94
CA TYR A 365 7.16 0.68 -24.49
C TYR A 365 8.62 0.51 -24.03
N LYS A 366 9.46 -0.15 -24.83
CA LYS A 366 10.90 -0.31 -24.55
C LYS A 366 11.66 1.02 -24.61
N CYS A 367 11.22 1.94 -25.49
CA CYS A 367 11.79 3.29 -25.57
C CYS A 367 11.45 4.10 -24.32
N PHE A 368 10.22 4.00 -23.80
CA PHE A 368 9.81 4.66 -22.56
C PHE A 368 10.53 4.08 -21.34
N ILE A 369 10.68 2.76 -21.25
CA ILE A 369 11.52 2.14 -20.19
C ILE A 369 12.95 2.67 -20.27
N SER A 370 13.54 2.70 -21.47
CA SER A 370 14.89 3.21 -21.69
C SER A 370 15.02 4.69 -21.31
N LEU A 371 13.97 5.47 -21.56
CA LEU A 371 13.91 6.90 -21.20
C LEU A 371 14.01 7.10 -19.68
N ILE A 372 13.27 6.33 -18.89
CA ILE A 372 13.34 6.38 -17.43
C ILE A 372 14.69 5.86 -16.93
N MET A 373 15.17 4.76 -17.48
CA MET A 373 16.44 4.14 -17.08
C MET A 373 17.66 5.02 -17.31
N ARG A 374 17.63 5.92 -18.30
CA ARG A 374 18.71 6.90 -18.59
C ARG A 374 18.59 8.22 -17.83
N SER A 375 17.51 8.43 -17.05
CA SER A 375 17.32 9.65 -16.25
C SER A 375 18.32 9.77 -15.11
N ALA A 376 18.40 10.95 -14.49
CA ALA A 376 19.24 11.20 -13.31
C ALA A 376 18.68 10.58 -12.02
N ALA A 377 17.42 10.11 -12.01
CA ALA A 377 16.79 9.54 -10.84
C ALA A 377 17.62 8.40 -10.22
N ARG A 378 17.87 8.47 -8.91
CA ARG A 378 18.64 7.45 -8.19
C ARG A 378 18.02 6.07 -8.27
N VAL A 379 16.69 5.98 -8.21
CA VAL A 379 15.93 4.74 -8.29
C VAL A 379 14.95 4.79 -9.45
N CYS A 380 14.84 3.69 -10.19
CA CYS A 380 13.79 3.49 -11.20
C CYS A 380 13.00 2.25 -10.86
N VAL A 381 11.68 2.39 -10.79
CA VAL A 381 10.74 1.29 -10.57
C VAL A 381 9.91 1.12 -11.84
N ILE A 382 10.05 -0.03 -12.48
CA ILE A 382 9.32 -0.36 -13.72
C ILE A 382 8.37 -1.51 -13.41
N PRO A 383 7.05 -1.35 -13.60
CA PRO A 383 6.08 -2.43 -13.46
C PRO A 383 6.43 -3.62 -14.38
N MET A 384 6.24 -4.83 -13.89
CA MET A 384 6.50 -6.02 -14.70
C MET A 384 5.62 -6.07 -15.94
N GLN A 385 4.40 -5.53 -15.87
CA GLN A 385 3.50 -5.38 -17.01
C GLN A 385 4.15 -4.57 -18.14
N ASP A 386 4.89 -3.52 -17.80
CA ASP A 386 5.56 -2.67 -18.77
C ASP A 386 6.75 -3.38 -19.42
N TYR A 387 7.56 -4.11 -18.65
CA TYR A 387 8.60 -4.96 -19.23
C TYR A 387 8.05 -6.04 -20.16
N MET A 388 6.84 -6.50 -19.91
CA MET A 388 6.16 -7.53 -20.75
C MET A 388 5.37 -6.92 -21.91
N GLY A 389 5.29 -5.59 -22.03
CA GLY A 389 4.50 -4.92 -23.06
C GLY A 389 3.00 -5.20 -22.99
N LEU A 390 2.45 -5.33 -21.77
CA LEU A 390 1.04 -5.65 -21.54
C LEU A 390 0.19 -4.36 -21.53
N ASP A 391 -1.06 -4.48 -22.01
CA ASP A 391 -2.02 -3.38 -22.04
C ASP A 391 -2.87 -3.27 -20.76
N ASN A 392 -3.85 -2.36 -20.74
CA ASN A 392 -4.71 -2.07 -19.59
C ASN A 392 -5.57 -3.23 -19.08
N ARG A 393 -5.68 -4.33 -19.80
CA ARG A 393 -6.31 -5.57 -19.27
C ARG A 393 -5.52 -6.16 -18.10
N PHE A 394 -4.26 -5.76 -17.95
CA PHE A 394 -3.33 -6.21 -16.92
C PHE A 394 -3.01 -5.12 -15.87
N ARG A 395 -3.71 -3.99 -15.91
CA ARG A 395 -3.59 -2.92 -14.93
C ARG A 395 -3.88 -3.44 -13.52
N MET A 396 -3.08 -3.02 -12.53
CA MET A 396 -3.24 -3.46 -11.14
C MET A 396 -4.41 -2.80 -10.45
N ASN A 397 -4.47 -1.48 -10.48
CA ASN A 397 -5.47 -0.71 -9.77
C ASN A 397 -6.00 0.43 -10.65
N LYS A 398 -7.32 0.64 -10.60
CA LYS A 398 -7.97 1.82 -11.15
C LYS A 398 -8.63 2.57 -10.00
N PRO A 399 -8.08 3.72 -9.56
CA PRO A 399 -8.64 4.50 -8.46
C PRO A 399 -10.13 4.75 -8.62
N SER A 400 -10.83 4.86 -7.50
CA SER A 400 -12.29 5.09 -7.43
C SER A 400 -13.14 3.98 -8.05
N THR A 401 -12.60 2.76 -8.22
CA THR A 401 -13.36 1.58 -8.67
C THR A 401 -13.21 0.41 -7.70
N VAL A 402 -14.21 -0.48 -7.69
CA VAL A 402 -14.20 -1.69 -6.86
C VAL A 402 -14.45 -2.94 -7.71
N GLY A 403 -13.99 -4.09 -7.23
CA GLY A 403 -14.30 -5.40 -7.81
C GLY A 403 -13.38 -5.88 -8.93
N THR A 404 -12.58 -5.02 -9.54
CA THR A 404 -11.68 -5.37 -10.66
C THR A 404 -10.20 -5.24 -10.33
N ASN A 405 -9.84 -4.57 -9.24
CA ASN A 405 -8.49 -4.19 -8.87
C ASN A 405 -7.70 -5.34 -8.19
N TRP A 406 -6.38 -5.31 -8.29
CA TRP A 406 -5.44 -6.23 -7.64
C TRP A 406 -5.63 -7.71 -8.00
N LYS A 407 -6.14 -8.00 -9.21
CA LYS A 407 -6.47 -9.36 -9.64
C LYS A 407 -5.41 -10.00 -10.51
N TRP A 408 -4.61 -9.23 -11.23
CA TRP A 408 -3.61 -9.77 -12.13
C TRP A 408 -2.53 -10.60 -11.41
N ARG A 409 -2.17 -11.73 -12.01
CA ARG A 409 -1.08 -12.60 -11.56
C ARG A 409 -0.18 -12.95 -12.73
N ILE A 410 1.13 -12.83 -12.52
CA ILE A 410 2.13 -13.34 -13.45
C ILE A 410 2.25 -14.87 -13.30
N LYS A 411 2.44 -15.58 -14.41
CA LYS A 411 2.70 -17.03 -14.40
C LYS A 411 4.19 -17.29 -14.50
N LYS A 412 4.67 -18.37 -13.89
CA LYS A 412 6.08 -18.76 -13.94
C LYS A 412 6.62 -18.87 -15.38
N ARG A 413 5.79 -19.35 -16.32
CA ARG A 413 6.14 -19.48 -17.75
C ARG A 413 6.37 -18.13 -18.45
N ASP A 414 5.81 -17.04 -17.91
CA ASP A 414 5.93 -15.71 -18.50
C ASP A 414 7.29 -15.07 -18.15
N LEU A 415 7.95 -15.55 -17.09
CA LEU A 415 9.31 -15.16 -16.69
C LEU A 415 10.36 -15.90 -17.53
N THR A 416 10.37 -15.62 -18.84
CA THR A 416 11.26 -16.28 -19.79
C THR A 416 12.71 -15.83 -19.65
N LYS A 417 13.67 -16.68 -20.07
CA LYS A 417 15.09 -16.31 -20.14
C LYS A 417 15.33 -15.11 -21.08
N LYS A 418 14.51 -14.95 -22.12
CA LYS A 418 14.56 -13.82 -23.03
C LYS A 418 14.23 -12.53 -22.29
N LEU A 419 13.09 -12.50 -21.57
CA LEU A 419 12.68 -11.33 -20.77
C LEU A 419 13.71 -10.98 -19.69
N GLN A 420 14.24 -11.98 -18.98
CA GLN A 420 15.30 -11.77 -17.99
C GLN A 420 16.54 -11.14 -18.61
N LYS A 421 16.93 -11.60 -19.82
CA LYS A 421 18.07 -11.02 -20.54
C LYS A 421 17.78 -9.58 -20.99
N GLU A 422 16.60 -9.28 -21.50
CA GLU A 422 16.22 -7.92 -21.91
C GLU A 422 16.26 -6.95 -20.73
N ILE A 423 15.72 -7.34 -19.56
CA ILE A 423 15.79 -6.54 -18.33
C ILE A 423 17.24 -6.35 -17.88
N TYR A 424 18.05 -7.40 -17.90
CA TYR A 424 19.46 -7.32 -17.55
C TYR A 424 20.22 -6.38 -18.48
N ASP A 425 20.03 -6.51 -19.80
CA ASP A 425 20.74 -5.71 -20.80
C ASP A 425 20.40 -4.21 -20.68
N VAL A 426 19.13 -3.85 -20.40
CA VAL A 426 18.75 -2.44 -20.21
C VAL A 426 19.29 -1.89 -18.88
N THR A 427 19.29 -2.69 -17.83
CA THR A 427 19.86 -2.33 -16.52
C THR A 427 21.37 -2.09 -16.63
N LEU A 428 22.08 -2.96 -17.31
CA LEU A 428 23.51 -2.85 -17.57
C LEU A 428 23.84 -1.62 -18.43
N ARG A 429 23.09 -1.40 -19.51
CA ARG A 429 23.29 -0.31 -20.48
C ARG A 429 23.30 1.07 -19.82
N TYR A 430 22.43 1.26 -18.82
CA TYR A 430 22.30 2.56 -18.14
C TYR A 430 23.01 2.59 -16.77
N GLY A 431 23.92 1.65 -16.52
CA GLY A 431 24.77 1.65 -15.32
C GLY A 431 23.99 1.43 -14.00
N ARG A 432 22.79 0.83 -14.07
CA ARG A 432 21.94 0.63 -12.90
C ARG A 432 22.10 -0.75 -12.25
N LYS A 433 23.08 -1.52 -12.71
CA LYS A 433 23.46 -2.76 -12.07
C LYS A 433 24.37 -2.45 -10.88
N ASN A 434 24.06 -2.98 -9.71
CA ASN A 434 25.00 -3.03 -8.61
C ASN A 434 26.12 -4.03 -8.96
N TRP A 435 27.37 -3.62 -8.81
CA TRP A 435 28.55 -4.43 -9.13
C TRP A 435 29.20 -5.02 -7.87
N ASP A 436 28.70 -4.63 -6.66
CA ASP A 436 29.21 -5.07 -5.38
C ASP A 436 28.64 -6.43 -4.95
#